data_eb78f9663f2eda0c4912c6e3c9e509c6
#
_entry.id   eb78f9663f2eda0c4912c6e3c9e509c6
#
_cell.length_a   1.000
_cell.length_b   1.000
_cell.length_c   1.000
_cell.angle_alpha   90.00
_cell.angle_beta   90.00
_cell.angle_gamma   90.00
#
_symmetry.space_group_name_H-M   'P 1'
#
loop_
_entity.id
_entity.type
_entity.pdbx_description
1 polymer ?
#
loop_
_entity_poly.entity_id
_entity_poly.type
_entity_poly.pdbx_seq_one_letter_code
_entity_poly.pdbx_strand_id
1 'polypeptide(L)'
;MAHRVLPLPQPKKLVSRLLTSPAALEAASEEVLDDDERKLLLRDRPRRAADLRWSVHDLPLLDVARTLVEGEPRAFGHVIVDEAQDLSPMQLLAVSRRALDGSLTILGDVAQATGPVVYRRWEELEPYLPHEIAVTIEELRHAYRVPGEIMEFALPLLDAIAPEVERPLSYRQGGAPPRLVPAEEGELLATALREAAELDGLLAVIAPRSLALVAASGETFDESALPVLTPREAKGLEFDHVVVVEPASIVDEGGDAGLRELYVALTRPTKTLTVVHARPLPAPLA
;
A
#
# COMPACT_ATOMS: atom_id res chain seq x y z
N MET A 1 43.60 -27.01 22.95
CA MET A 1 42.97 -25.72 23.12
C MET A 1 41.50 -25.85 22.77
N ALA A 2 40.59 -25.85 23.74
CA ALA A 2 39.16 -25.98 23.50
C ALA A 2 38.64 -24.66 22.96
N HIS A 3 38.26 -24.60 21.70
CA HIS A 3 37.47 -23.49 21.17
C HIS A 3 36.15 -23.47 21.91
N ARG A 4 35.98 -22.52 22.85
CA ARG A 4 34.66 -22.17 23.37
C ARG A 4 33.85 -21.60 22.21
N VAL A 5 33.02 -22.44 21.60
CA VAL A 5 32.01 -21.98 20.66
C VAL A 5 31.03 -21.15 21.45
N LEU A 6 31.14 -19.82 21.36
CA LEU A 6 30.13 -18.93 21.91
C LEU A 6 28.83 -19.19 21.12
N PRO A 7 27.70 -19.49 21.79
CA PRO A 7 26.45 -19.68 21.09
C PRO A 7 26.09 -18.40 20.35
N LEU A 8 25.80 -18.52 19.05
CA LEU A 8 25.35 -17.39 18.25
C LEU A 8 24.07 -16.77 18.86
N PRO A 9 23.96 -15.48 18.92
CA PRO A 9 22.74 -14.82 19.39
C PRO A 9 21.57 -15.23 18.50
N GLN A 10 20.40 -15.38 19.09
CA GLN A 10 19.18 -15.64 18.32
C GLN A 10 18.65 -14.32 17.73
N PRO A 11 18.39 -14.22 16.41
CA PRO A 11 17.94 -12.98 15.77
C PRO A 11 16.76 -12.29 16.49
N LYS A 12 15.71 -13.06 16.81
CA LYS A 12 14.56 -12.55 17.56
C LYS A 12 14.91 -12.01 18.94
N LYS A 13 15.84 -12.64 19.65
CA LYS A 13 16.28 -12.15 20.97
C LYS A 13 17.11 -10.87 20.85
N LEU A 14 17.92 -10.75 19.80
CA LEU A 14 18.69 -9.55 19.52
C LEU A 14 17.76 -8.36 19.30
N VAL A 15 16.82 -8.46 18.34
CA VAL A 15 15.87 -7.38 18.05
C VAL A 15 14.96 -7.10 19.25
N SER A 16 14.45 -8.14 19.93
CA SER A 16 13.66 -7.95 21.15
C SER A 16 14.42 -7.15 22.22
N ARG A 17 15.71 -7.44 22.43
CA ARG A 17 16.53 -6.72 23.38
C ARG A 17 16.70 -5.25 23.00
N LEU A 18 16.94 -4.96 21.72
CA LEU A 18 17.04 -3.58 21.23
C LEU A 18 15.74 -2.80 21.46
N LEU A 19 14.59 -3.39 21.12
CA LEU A 19 13.28 -2.72 21.22
C LEU A 19 12.73 -2.64 22.66
N THR A 20 13.31 -3.37 23.63
CA THR A 20 12.78 -3.42 25.03
C THR A 20 13.79 -3.01 26.10
N SER A 21 14.99 -2.56 25.73
CA SER A 21 16.00 -2.11 26.64
C SER A 21 16.52 -0.74 26.24
N PRO A 22 16.18 0.35 26.98
CA PRO A 22 16.66 1.70 26.69
C PRO A 22 18.18 1.75 26.53
N ALA A 23 18.93 1.16 27.46
CA ALA A 23 20.39 1.17 27.39
C ALA A 23 20.97 0.39 26.20
N ALA A 24 20.30 -0.68 25.74
CA ALA A 24 20.75 -1.42 24.58
C ALA A 24 20.44 -0.65 23.27
N LEU A 25 19.30 0.02 23.20
CA LEU A 25 18.93 0.84 22.07
C LEU A 25 19.83 2.08 21.98
N GLU A 26 20.05 2.78 23.09
CA GLU A 26 20.95 3.94 23.17
C GLU A 26 22.35 3.59 22.69
N ALA A 27 22.95 2.54 23.24
CA ALA A 27 24.31 2.11 22.85
C ALA A 27 24.42 1.67 21.38
N ALA A 28 23.33 1.17 20.79
CA ALA A 28 23.32 0.72 19.40
C ALA A 28 22.99 1.83 18.38
N SER A 29 22.45 2.96 18.84
CA SER A 29 21.92 4.03 17.98
C SER A 29 22.50 5.41 18.27
N GLU A 30 23.61 5.49 19.01
CA GLU A 30 24.19 6.75 19.55
C GLU A 30 24.41 7.82 18.46
N GLU A 31 24.79 7.41 17.25
CA GLU A 31 25.06 8.33 16.13
C GLU A 31 23.97 8.31 15.04
N VAL A 32 22.89 7.55 15.23
CA VAL A 32 21.89 7.28 14.18
C VAL A 32 20.51 7.81 14.53
N LEU A 33 20.09 7.67 15.79
CA LEU A 33 18.76 8.06 16.24
C LEU A 33 18.83 9.12 17.34
N ASP A 34 17.92 10.08 17.29
CA ASP A 34 17.74 11.03 18.39
C ASP A 34 16.91 10.43 19.54
N ASP A 35 16.74 11.21 20.63
CA ASP A 35 16.03 10.76 21.83
C ASP A 35 14.54 10.48 21.59
N ASP A 36 13.91 11.23 20.71
CA ASP A 36 12.48 11.09 20.42
C ASP A 36 12.24 9.89 19.52
N GLU A 37 13.09 9.65 18.53
CA GLU A 37 13.06 8.44 17.71
C GLU A 37 13.29 7.19 18.55
N ARG A 38 14.25 7.22 19.49
CA ARG A 38 14.48 6.12 20.43
C ARG A 38 13.26 5.83 21.30
N LYS A 39 12.56 6.85 21.79
CA LYS A 39 11.33 6.69 22.57
C LYS A 39 10.21 6.03 21.75
N LEU A 40 10.08 6.39 20.47
CA LEU A 40 9.08 5.79 19.57
C LEU A 40 9.34 4.30 19.30
N LEU A 41 10.61 3.89 19.27
CA LEU A 41 10.98 2.49 19.03
C LEU A 41 10.85 1.61 20.28
N LEU A 42 10.97 2.18 21.48
CA LEU A 42 10.92 1.44 22.72
C LEU A 42 9.52 0.86 22.97
N ARG A 43 9.51 -0.40 23.37
CA ARG A 43 8.30 -1.17 23.68
C ARG A 43 8.37 -1.66 25.13
N ASP A 44 7.20 -1.91 25.70
CA ASP A 44 7.10 -2.56 26.99
C ASP A 44 7.78 -3.93 26.96
N ARG A 45 8.57 -4.19 28.00
CA ARG A 45 9.28 -5.45 28.13
C ARG A 45 8.31 -6.55 28.52
N PRO A 46 8.07 -7.54 27.65
CA PRO A 46 7.19 -8.64 27.99
C PRO A 46 7.84 -9.55 29.06
N ARG A 47 7.02 -10.31 29.78
CA ARG A 47 7.52 -11.29 30.76
C ARG A 47 8.45 -12.33 30.15
N ARG A 48 8.18 -12.71 28.90
CA ARG A 48 9.01 -13.62 28.09
C ARG A 48 9.29 -12.98 26.74
N ALA A 49 10.50 -13.11 26.21
CA ALA A 49 10.84 -12.61 24.89
C ALA A 49 9.95 -13.16 23.76
N ALA A 50 9.37 -14.35 23.96
CA ALA A 50 8.42 -14.96 23.03
C ALA A 50 7.06 -14.25 22.99
N ASP A 51 6.72 -13.47 24.02
CA ASP A 51 5.43 -12.78 24.14
C ASP A 51 5.45 -11.41 23.45
N LEU A 52 6.61 -10.97 22.90
CA LEU A 52 6.70 -9.74 22.13
C LEU A 52 5.87 -9.89 20.85
N ARG A 53 4.91 -8.99 20.67
CA ARG A 53 4.10 -8.96 19.45
C ARG A 53 4.92 -8.36 18.31
N TRP A 54 5.05 -9.12 17.25
CA TRP A 54 5.72 -8.69 16.02
C TRP A 54 4.69 -8.19 15.02
N SER A 55 4.98 -7.06 14.40
CA SER A 55 4.22 -6.51 13.28
C SER A 55 4.86 -6.90 11.95
N VAL A 56 4.14 -6.68 10.84
CA VAL A 56 4.73 -6.82 9.47
C VAL A 56 5.93 -5.89 9.30
N HIS A 57 5.95 -4.73 9.95
CA HIS A 57 7.03 -3.75 9.86
C HIS A 57 8.30 -4.18 10.61
N ASP A 58 8.20 -5.15 11.52
CA ASP A 58 9.37 -5.71 12.22
C ASP A 58 10.07 -6.81 11.41
N LEU A 59 9.40 -7.38 10.41
CA LEU A 59 9.95 -8.49 9.62
C LEU A 59 11.29 -8.13 8.94
N PRO A 60 11.45 -6.95 8.33
CA PRO A 60 12.73 -6.54 7.75
C PRO A 60 13.86 -6.42 8.79
N LEU A 61 13.56 -5.94 10.00
CA LEU A 61 14.55 -5.89 11.10
C LEU A 61 14.99 -7.30 11.52
N LEU A 62 14.04 -8.23 11.61
CA LEU A 62 14.32 -9.63 11.90
C LEU A 62 15.13 -10.30 10.79
N ASP A 63 14.87 -9.95 9.54
CA ASP A 63 15.62 -10.42 8.38
C ASP A 63 17.07 -9.94 8.41
N VAL A 64 17.31 -8.66 8.66
CA VAL A 64 18.66 -8.11 8.84
C VAL A 64 19.39 -8.79 9.99
N ALA A 65 18.73 -8.92 11.15
CA ALA A 65 19.32 -9.59 12.30
C ALA A 65 19.66 -11.05 12.01
N ARG A 66 18.82 -11.73 11.23
CA ARG A 66 19.06 -13.10 10.78
C ARG A 66 20.27 -13.17 9.86
N THR A 67 20.35 -12.29 8.88
CA THR A 67 21.50 -12.22 7.96
C THR A 67 22.81 -11.99 8.72
N LEU A 68 22.83 -11.07 9.67
CA LEU A 68 24.02 -10.79 10.49
C LEU A 68 24.46 -11.96 11.37
N VAL A 69 23.53 -12.81 11.80
CA VAL A 69 23.81 -13.93 12.73
C VAL A 69 24.05 -15.24 12.00
N GLU A 70 23.23 -15.54 10.99
CA GLU A 70 23.18 -16.84 10.32
C GLU A 70 23.84 -16.81 8.93
N GLY A 71 24.15 -15.64 8.39
CA GLY A 71 24.68 -15.44 7.04
C GLY A 71 23.61 -15.08 6.02
N GLU A 72 24.02 -14.86 4.77
CA GLU A 72 23.14 -14.40 3.70
C GLU A 72 21.96 -15.35 3.46
N PRO A 73 20.76 -14.80 3.15
CA PRO A 73 19.58 -15.59 2.86
C PRO A 73 19.76 -16.40 1.57
N ARG A 74 18.87 -17.38 1.37
CA ARG A 74 18.79 -18.06 0.07
C ARG A 74 18.48 -17.04 -1.03
N ALA A 75 19.32 -17.02 -2.07
CA ALA A 75 19.16 -16.16 -3.22
C ALA A 75 18.51 -16.89 -4.41
N PHE A 76 17.92 -16.11 -5.31
CA PHE A 76 17.31 -16.52 -6.56
C PHE A 76 18.07 -15.90 -7.73
N GLY A 77 18.05 -16.53 -8.90
CA GLY A 77 18.71 -15.99 -10.09
C GLY A 77 18.07 -14.68 -10.60
N HIS A 78 16.78 -14.50 -10.34
CA HIS A 78 16.05 -13.26 -10.62
C HIS A 78 14.90 -13.09 -9.64
N VAL A 79 14.62 -11.85 -9.21
CA VAL A 79 13.52 -11.51 -8.32
C VAL A 79 12.65 -10.47 -8.99
N ILE A 80 11.34 -10.73 -9.05
CA ILE A 80 10.35 -9.79 -9.53
C ILE A 80 9.56 -9.27 -8.34
N VAL A 81 9.44 -7.96 -8.23
CA VAL A 81 8.71 -7.26 -7.16
C VAL A 81 7.60 -6.46 -7.81
N ASP A 82 6.36 -6.74 -7.44
CA ASP A 82 5.21 -5.94 -7.84
C ASP A 82 4.73 -5.06 -6.69
N GLU A 83 4.01 -3.97 -6.98
CA GLU A 83 3.50 -2.99 -6.01
C GLU A 83 4.62 -2.39 -5.13
N ALA A 84 5.81 -2.19 -5.71
CA ALA A 84 7.00 -1.80 -4.96
C ALA A 84 6.90 -0.40 -4.32
N GLN A 85 6.00 0.47 -4.78
CA GLN A 85 5.72 1.77 -4.17
C GLN A 85 5.21 1.68 -2.74
N ASP A 86 4.74 0.51 -2.29
CA ASP A 86 4.28 0.30 -0.91
C ASP A 86 5.36 -0.28 0.01
N LEU A 87 6.52 -0.62 -0.53
CA LEU A 87 7.61 -1.16 0.25
C LEU A 87 8.37 -0.05 0.98
N SER A 88 8.61 -0.25 2.26
CA SER A 88 9.57 0.57 3.00
C SER A 88 11.01 0.30 2.52
N PRO A 89 11.96 1.25 2.73
CA PRO A 89 13.38 1.04 2.42
C PRO A 89 13.94 -0.27 2.96
N MET A 90 13.58 -0.63 4.19
CA MET A 90 14.03 -1.87 4.82
C MET A 90 13.43 -3.13 4.18
N GLN A 91 12.18 -3.05 3.70
CA GLN A 91 11.56 -4.16 2.94
C GLN A 91 12.22 -4.32 1.59
N LEU A 92 12.48 -3.22 0.89
CA LEU A 92 13.17 -3.23 -0.39
C LEU A 92 14.58 -3.82 -0.26
N LEU A 93 15.34 -3.40 0.76
CA LEU A 93 16.64 -3.96 1.07
C LEU A 93 16.58 -5.48 1.37
N ALA A 94 15.58 -5.92 2.13
CA ALA A 94 15.39 -7.34 2.43
C ALA A 94 15.08 -8.16 1.18
N VAL A 95 14.29 -7.62 0.25
CA VAL A 95 14.00 -8.27 -1.04
C VAL A 95 15.24 -8.29 -1.93
N SER A 96 15.97 -7.17 -2.03
CA SER A 96 17.17 -7.03 -2.87
C SER A 96 18.24 -8.05 -2.52
N ARG A 97 18.43 -8.37 -1.25
CA ARG A 97 19.37 -9.42 -0.79
C ARG A 97 19.03 -10.83 -1.29
N ARG A 98 17.84 -11.05 -1.83
CA ARG A 98 17.43 -12.34 -2.38
C ARG A 98 17.73 -12.51 -3.86
N ALA A 99 18.15 -11.46 -4.52
CA ALA A 99 18.57 -11.52 -5.90
C ALA A 99 20.06 -11.85 -5.95
N LEU A 100 20.40 -13.05 -6.46
CA LEU A 100 21.78 -13.41 -6.77
C LEU A 100 22.25 -12.43 -7.85
N ASP A 101 23.46 -11.90 -7.70
CA ASP A 101 24.04 -10.93 -8.64
C ASP A 101 23.15 -9.66 -8.86
N GLY A 102 22.18 -9.42 -7.95
CA GLY A 102 21.32 -8.23 -7.96
C GLY A 102 20.32 -8.16 -9.12
N SER A 103 20.02 -9.27 -9.80
CA SER A 103 19.06 -9.29 -10.91
C SER A 103 17.63 -9.11 -10.41
N LEU A 104 17.07 -7.91 -10.61
CA LEU A 104 15.76 -7.49 -10.12
C LEU A 104 14.91 -6.89 -11.25
N THR A 105 13.60 -7.14 -11.20
CA THR A 105 12.59 -6.35 -11.90
C THR A 105 11.63 -5.79 -10.86
N ILE A 106 11.51 -4.47 -10.82
CA ILE A 106 10.68 -3.75 -9.85
C ILE A 106 9.54 -3.09 -10.61
N LEU A 107 8.31 -3.40 -10.24
CA LEU A 107 7.09 -2.91 -10.86
C LEU A 107 6.26 -2.14 -9.83
N GLY A 108 5.49 -1.15 -10.29
CA GLY A 108 4.54 -0.45 -9.45
C GLY A 108 4.07 0.87 -10.05
N ASP A 109 3.29 1.60 -9.26
CA ASP A 109 2.77 2.91 -9.61
C ASP A 109 2.89 3.85 -8.41
N VAL A 110 3.78 4.85 -8.47
CA VAL A 110 4.01 5.80 -7.37
C VAL A 110 2.76 6.63 -7.04
N ALA A 111 1.86 6.84 -8.00
CA ALA A 111 0.58 7.51 -7.75
C ALA A 111 -0.37 6.68 -6.88
N GLN A 112 -0.22 5.36 -6.87
CA GLN A 112 -1.00 4.44 -6.05
C GLN A 112 -0.31 4.08 -4.73
N ALA A 113 0.73 4.82 -4.31
CA ALA A 113 1.42 4.57 -3.05
C ALA A 113 0.49 4.80 -1.86
N THR A 114 0.21 3.75 -1.09
CA THR A 114 -0.59 3.77 0.14
C THR A 114 0.17 3.19 1.32
N GLY A 115 1.44 2.87 1.10
CA GLY A 115 2.38 2.35 2.09
C GLY A 115 2.83 3.40 3.13
N PRO A 116 3.67 2.99 4.08
CA PRO A 116 4.17 3.87 5.14
C PRO A 116 5.16 4.92 4.63
N VAL A 117 5.74 4.73 3.48
CA VAL A 117 6.65 5.66 2.81
C VAL A 117 6.06 5.97 1.44
N VAL A 118 6.01 7.24 1.09
CA VAL A 118 5.53 7.69 -0.21
C VAL A 118 6.72 8.15 -1.03
N TYR A 119 7.03 7.41 -2.07
CA TYR A 119 8.01 7.81 -3.08
C TYR A 119 7.32 8.71 -4.10
N ARG A 120 8.00 9.77 -4.50
CA ARG A 120 7.52 10.69 -5.54
C ARG A 120 8.02 10.28 -6.91
N ARG A 121 9.19 9.63 -6.95
CA ARG A 121 9.89 9.18 -8.16
C ARG A 121 10.57 7.84 -7.90
N TRP A 122 10.76 7.07 -8.93
CA TRP A 122 11.41 5.76 -8.86
C TRP A 122 12.89 5.84 -8.47
N GLU A 123 13.58 6.94 -8.81
CA GLU A 123 14.96 7.17 -8.43
C GLU A 123 15.18 7.20 -6.92
N GLU A 124 14.15 7.52 -6.15
CA GLU A 124 14.21 7.50 -4.69
C GLU A 124 14.39 6.10 -4.09
N LEU A 125 14.16 5.05 -4.90
CA LEU A 125 14.38 3.66 -4.49
C LEU A 125 15.84 3.20 -4.70
N GLU A 126 16.57 3.86 -5.60
CA GLU A 126 17.95 3.45 -5.97
C GLU A 126 18.88 3.26 -4.77
N PRO A 127 18.89 4.13 -3.73
CA PRO A 127 19.78 3.97 -2.58
C PRO A 127 19.56 2.66 -1.80
N TYR A 128 18.42 2.01 -1.99
CA TYR A 128 18.05 0.77 -1.29
C TYR A 128 18.21 -0.49 -2.16
N LEU A 129 18.66 -0.32 -3.39
CA LEU A 129 18.97 -1.38 -4.32
C LEU A 129 20.48 -1.74 -4.26
N PRO A 130 20.90 -2.87 -4.79
CA PRO A 130 22.33 -3.22 -4.87
C PRO A 130 23.11 -2.19 -5.68
N HIS A 131 24.11 -1.55 -5.08
CA HIS A 131 24.86 -0.43 -5.66
C HIS A 131 25.77 -0.81 -6.86
N GLU A 132 25.99 -2.08 -7.08
CA GLU A 132 26.92 -2.56 -8.14
C GLU A 132 26.26 -2.73 -9.50
N ILE A 133 24.95 -2.43 -9.61
CA ILE A 133 24.16 -2.72 -10.81
C ILE A 133 23.54 -1.42 -11.36
N ALA A 134 23.63 -1.26 -12.68
CA ALA A 134 22.96 -0.16 -13.35
C ALA A 134 21.42 -0.34 -13.25
N VAL A 135 20.73 0.69 -12.78
CA VAL A 135 19.28 0.76 -12.76
C VAL A 135 18.81 1.39 -14.08
N THR A 136 17.84 0.77 -14.73
CA THR A 136 17.13 1.33 -15.88
C THR A 136 15.68 1.50 -15.49
N ILE A 137 15.15 2.71 -15.67
CA ILE A 137 13.75 3.04 -15.40
C ILE A 137 13.02 3.15 -16.72
N GLU A 138 11.94 2.38 -16.86
CA GLU A 138 11.07 2.38 -18.04
C GLU A 138 9.65 2.76 -17.63
N GLU A 139 9.13 3.85 -18.20
CA GLU A 139 7.77 4.31 -17.93
C GLU A 139 6.76 3.68 -18.90
N LEU A 140 5.77 3.00 -18.34
CA LEU A 140 4.65 2.43 -19.09
C LEU A 140 3.52 3.45 -19.18
N ARG A 141 3.45 4.17 -20.32
CA ARG A 141 2.52 5.30 -20.52
C ARG A 141 1.11 4.90 -20.94
N HIS A 142 0.87 3.65 -21.31
CA HIS A 142 -0.41 3.22 -21.84
C HIS A 142 -1.23 2.46 -20.79
N ALA A 143 -2.41 3.01 -20.46
CA ALA A 143 -3.39 2.36 -19.63
C ALA A 143 -4.36 1.55 -20.51
N TYR A 144 -4.32 0.23 -20.36
CA TYR A 144 -5.18 -0.69 -21.15
C TYR A 144 -6.48 -1.05 -20.45
N ARG A 145 -6.56 -0.90 -19.14
CA ARG A 145 -7.64 -1.39 -18.29
C ARG A 145 -8.74 -0.36 -18.13
N VAL A 146 -8.39 0.81 -17.68
CA VAL A 146 -9.33 1.89 -17.36
C VAL A 146 -9.80 2.58 -18.62
N PRO A 147 -11.13 2.69 -18.85
CA PRO A 147 -11.67 3.50 -19.95
C PRO A 147 -11.20 4.96 -19.89
N GLY A 148 -11.05 5.58 -21.07
CA GLY A 148 -10.52 6.93 -21.19
C GLY A 148 -11.32 7.96 -20.39
N GLU A 149 -12.62 7.89 -20.44
CA GLU A 149 -13.54 8.80 -19.77
C GLU A 149 -13.43 8.71 -18.23
N ILE A 150 -13.18 7.50 -17.71
CA ILE A 150 -12.92 7.31 -16.28
C ILE A 150 -11.53 7.83 -15.92
N MET A 151 -10.55 7.56 -16.76
CA MET A 151 -9.19 8.07 -16.55
C MET A 151 -9.19 9.60 -16.56
N GLU A 152 -9.84 10.25 -17.53
CA GLU A 152 -9.96 11.71 -17.60
C GLU A 152 -10.58 12.31 -16.33
N PHE A 153 -11.58 11.64 -15.76
CA PHE A 153 -12.17 12.04 -14.48
C PHE A 153 -11.18 11.93 -13.31
N ALA A 154 -10.29 10.93 -13.33
CA ALA A 154 -9.30 10.70 -12.26
C ALA A 154 -8.00 11.53 -12.42
N LEU A 155 -7.68 12.03 -13.63
CA LEU A 155 -6.44 12.79 -13.90
C LEU A 155 -6.19 13.97 -12.96
N PRO A 156 -7.19 14.79 -12.56
CA PRO A 156 -6.93 15.88 -11.62
C PRO A 156 -6.41 15.41 -10.25
N LEU A 157 -6.76 14.20 -9.81
CA LEU A 157 -6.15 13.60 -8.63
C LEU A 157 -4.69 13.24 -8.89
N LEU A 158 -4.39 12.64 -10.04
CA LEU A 158 -3.01 12.30 -10.42
C LEU A 158 -2.11 13.53 -10.40
N ASP A 159 -2.56 14.64 -10.98
CA ASP A 159 -1.81 15.90 -10.97
C ASP A 159 -1.54 16.43 -9.56
N ALA A 160 -2.48 16.20 -8.63
CA ALA A 160 -2.35 16.63 -7.24
C ALA A 160 -1.40 15.72 -6.42
N ILE A 161 -1.42 14.41 -6.66
CA ILE A 161 -0.68 13.42 -5.85
C ILE A 161 0.68 13.06 -6.40
N ALA A 162 0.86 13.19 -7.71
CA ALA A 162 2.10 12.81 -8.41
C ALA A 162 2.35 13.72 -9.63
N PRO A 163 2.60 15.03 -9.42
CA PRO A 163 2.71 16.01 -10.49
C PRO A 163 3.91 15.77 -11.43
N GLU A 164 4.86 14.95 -11.03
CA GLU A 164 6.05 14.58 -11.82
C GLU A 164 5.80 13.36 -12.73
N VAL A 165 4.69 12.64 -12.52
CA VAL A 165 4.31 11.48 -13.33
C VAL A 165 3.60 11.95 -14.59
N GLU A 166 4.04 11.46 -15.76
CA GLU A 166 3.33 11.76 -17.01
C GLU A 166 1.92 11.16 -16.99
N ARG A 167 0.96 11.91 -17.52
CA ARG A 167 -0.43 11.45 -17.61
C ARG A 167 -0.52 10.20 -18.49
N PRO A 168 -1.11 9.10 -18.00
CA PRO A 168 -1.26 7.90 -18.78
C PRO A 168 -2.23 8.11 -19.93
N LEU A 169 -1.89 7.54 -21.08
CA LEU A 169 -2.76 7.53 -22.25
C LEU A 169 -3.66 6.29 -22.20
N SER A 170 -4.97 6.48 -22.04
CA SER A 170 -5.89 5.36 -22.13
C SER A 170 -5.97 4.85 -23.56
N TYR A 171 -5.76 3.54 -23.71
CA TYR A 171 -5.93 2.87 -25.01
C TYR A 171 -7.41 2.59 -25.33
N ARG A 172 -8.27 2.50 -24.32
CA ARG A 172 -9.70 2.22 -24.44
C ARG A 172 -10.48 3.53 -24.46
N GLN A 173 -10.85 3.97 -25.66
CA GLN A 173 -11.72 5.13 -25.86
C GLN A 173 -13.17 4.69 -26.08
N GLY A 174 -14.13 5.57 -25.84
CA GLY A 174 -15.55 5.34 -26.09
C GLY A 174 -16.29 4.63 -24.95
N GLY A 175 -15.79 4.74 -23.70
CA GLY A 175 -16.51 4.33 -22.51
C GLY A 175 -17.61 5.34 -22.13
N ALA A 176 -18.43 4.99 -21.13
CA ALA A 176 -19.36 5.93 -20.53
C ALA A 176 -18.62 6.83 -19.51
N PRO A 177 -18.90 8.14 -19.45
CA PRO A 177 -18.39 8.99 -18.39
C PRO A 177 -18.86 8.48 -17.00
N PRO A 178 -18.09 8.75 -15.94
CA PRO A 178 -18.52 8.42 -14.59
C PRO A 178 -19.91 8.99 -14.26
N ARG A 179 -20.75 8.18 -13.67
CA ARG A 179 -22.10 8.60 -13.26
C ARG A 179 -22.06 9.12 -11.82
N LEU A 180 -22.43 10.36 -11.61
CA LEU A 180 -22.53 10.97 -10.28
C LEU A 180 -23.95 10.86 -9.76
N VAL A 181 -24.13 10.26 -8.59
CA VAL A 181 -25.43 9.98 -7.96
C VAL A 181 -25.47 10.68 -6.59
N PRO A 182 -26.19 11.77 -6.45
CA PRO A 182 -26.39 12.39 -5.15
C PRO A 182 -27.28 11.53 -4.26
N ALA A 183 -26.97 11.45 -2.97
CA ALA A 183 -27.74 10.71 -1.97
C ALA A 183 -27.74 11.45 -0.63
N GLU A 184 -28.72 11.12 0.22
CA GLU A 184 -28.69 11.59 1.60
C GLU A 184 -27.59 10.83 2.39
N GLU A 185 -26.98 11.46 3.40
CA GLU A 185 -25.87 10.88 4.17
C GLU A 185 -26.22 9.50 4.77
N GLY A 186 -27.44 9.34 5.28
CA GLY A 186 -27.93 8.06 5.84
C GLY A 186 -28.26 6.98 4.79
N GLU A 187 -28.35 7.33 3.50
CA GLU A 187 -28.77 6.46 2.41
C GLU A 187 -27.61 6.07 1.46
N LEU A 188 -26.39 6.55 1.73
CA LEU A 188 -25.22 6.39 0.87
C LEU A 188 -24.99 4.91 0.49
N LEU A 189 -24.87 4.02 1.48
CA LEU A 189 -24.60 2.61 1.24
C LEU A 189 -25.79 1.90 0.57
N ALA A 190 -27.02 2.20 1.00
CA ALA A 190 -28.21 1.60 0.41
C ALA A 190 -28.36 2.03 -1.06
N THR A 191 -28.05 3.29 -1.38
CA THR A 191 -28.06 3.77 -2.76
C THR A 191 -26.97 3.12 -3.58
N ALA A 192 -25.75 2.97 -3.06
CA ALA A 192 -24.66 2.31 -3.76
C ALA A 192 -24.97 0.83 -4.08
N LEU A 193 -25.57 0.11 -3.12
CA LEU A 193 -25.97 -1.28 -3.33
C LEU A 193 -27.09 -1.42 -4.38
N ARG A 194 -28.05 -0.48 -4.42
CA ARG A 194 -29.09 -0.45 -5.47
C ARG A 194 -28.50 -0.19 -6.84
N GLU A 195 -27.59 0.78 -6.95
CA GLU A 195 -26.88 1.08 -8.20
C GLU A 195 -26.08 -0.12 -8.71
N ALA A 196 -25.42 -0.82 -7.81
CA ALA A 196 -24.65 -2.01 -8.14
C ALA A 196 -25.55 -3.21 -8.54
N ALA A 197 -26.71 -3.38 -7.92
CA ALA A 197 -27.63 -4.46 -8.19
C ALA A 197 -28.23 -4.44 -9.62
N GLU A 198 -28.16 -3.31 -10.31
CA GLU A 198 -28.63 -3.16 -11.70
C GLU A 198 -27.56 -3.56 -12.74
N LEU A 199 -26.37 -3.94 -12.29
CA LEU A 199 -25.22 -4.23 -13.15
C LEU A 199 -24.88 -5.72 -13.14
N ASP A 200 -24.45 -6.24 -14.29
CA ASP A 200 -24.02 -7.63 -14.45
C ASP A 200 -22.50 -7.71 -14.65
N GLY A 201 -21.85 -8.66 -13.99
CA GLY A 201 -20.42 -8.88 -14.11
C GLY A 201 -19.67 -8.84 -12.78
N LEU A 202 -18.38 -8.60 -12.83
CA LEU A 202 -17.55 -8.47 -11.62
C LEU A 202 -17.71 -7.06 -11.05
N LEU A 203 -18.31 -6.98 -9.85
CA LEU A 203 -18.70 -5.73 -9.21
C LEU A 203 -18.00 -5.52 -7.87
N ALA A 204 -17.77 -4.27 -7.52
CA ALA A 204 -17.41 -3.87 -6.15
C ALA A 204 -18.02 -2.53 -5.77
N VAL A 205 -18.37 -2.40 -4.50
CA VAL A 205 -18.62 -1.12 -3.85
C VAL A 205 -17.33 -0.75 -3.09
N ILE A 206 -16.75 0.43 -3.38
CA ILE A 206 -15.57 0.92 -2.68
C ILE A 206 -16.00 2.11 -1.82
N ALA A 207 -15.82 1.97 -0.51
CA ALA A 207 -16.35 2.90 0.49
C ALA A 207 -15.27 3.33 1.49
N PRO A 208 -15.44 4.47 2.19
CA PRO A 208 -14.60 4.83 3.32
C PRO A 208 -14.67 3.73 4.39
N ARG A 209 -13.62 3.60 5.20
CA ARG A 209 -13.50 2.54 6.21
C ARG A 209 -14.69 2.48 7.15
N SER A 210 -15.19 3.63 7.57
CA SER A 210 -16.37 3.72 8.45
C SER A 210 -17.58 3.00 7.87
N LEU A 211 -17.90 3.22 6.58
CA LEU A 211 -19.02 2.56 5.90
C LEU A 211 -18.74 1.08 5.57
N ALA A 212 -17.51 0.75 5.18
CA ALA A 212 -17.12 -0.64 4.94
C ALA A 212 -17.25 -1.51 6.21
N LEU A 213 -16.88 -0.97 7.37
CA LEU A 213 -17.07 -1.65 8.66
C LEU A 213 -18.54 -1.85 9.01
N VAL A 214 -19.41 -0.87 8.69
CA VAL A 214 -20.87 -1.02 8.87
C VAL A 214 -21.41 -2.13 7.98
N ALA A 215 -21.00 -2.18 6.73
CA ALA A 215 -21.38 -3.26 5.81
C ALA A 215 -20.93 -4.65 6.31
N ALA A 216 -19.69 -4.74 6.82
CA ALA A 216 -19.14 -6.00 7.34
C ALA A 216 -19.78 -6.46 8.66
N SER A 217 -20.36 -5.54 9.45
CA SER A 217 -21.02 -5.87 10.74
C SER A 217 -22.48 -6.33 10.58
N GLY A 218 -23.06 -6.24 9.39
CA GLY A 218 -24.39 -6.76 9.10
C GLY A 218 -24.46 -8.27 9.26
N GLU A 219 -25.57 -8.81 9.82
CA GLU A 219 -25.73 -10.22 10.23
C GLU A 219 -25.79 -11.23 9.06
N THR A 220 -25.66 -10.80 7.80
CA THR A 220 -25.73 -11.68 6.63
C THR A 220 -24.45 -11.57 5.81
N PHE A 221 -23.42 -12.31 6.21
CA PHE A 221 -22.31 -12.64 5.35
C PHE A 221 -22.78 -13.77 4.41
N ASP A 222 -23.33 -13.40 3.28
CA ASP A 222 -23.56 -14.31 2.15
C ASP A 222 -22.33 -14.24 1.24
N GLU A 223 -21.67 -15.36 0.96
CA GLU A 223 -20.53 -15.42 0.02
C GLU A 223 -20.90 -14.95 -1.40
N SER A 224 -22.20 -14.86 -1.71
CA SER A 224 -22.74 -14.27 -2.95
C SER A 224 -22.98 -12.75 -2.84
N ALA A 225 -22.76 -12.14 -1.67
CA ALA A 225 -23.00 -10.73 -1.47
C ALA A 225 -21.96 -9.88 -2.21
N LEU A 226 -22.41 -8.77 -2.76
CA LEU A 226 -21.56 -7.77 -3.42
C LEU A 226 -20.47 -7.28 -2.44
N PRO A 227 -19.17 -7.37 -2.78
CA PRO A 227 -18.11 -6.96 -1.88
C PRO A 227 -18.14 -5.44 -1.66
N VAL A 228 -18.15 -5.04 -0.38
CA VAL A 228 -17.94 -3.65 0.05
C VAL A 228 -16.53 -3.56 0.60
N LEU A 229 -15.66 -2.88 -0.12
CA LEU A 229 -14.21 -2.83 0.13
C LEU A 229 -13.78 -1.41 0.49
N THR A 230 -12.72 -1.30 1.26
CA THR A 230 -11.97 -0.05 1.35
C THR A 230 -11.08 0.13 0.11
N PRO A 231 -10.60 1.34 -0.22
CA PRO A 231 -9.64 1.54 -1.31
C PRO A 231 -8.38 0.67 -1.18
N ARG A 232 -7.91 0.45 0.06
CA ARG A 232 -6.74 -0.41 0.32
C ARG A 232 -6.99 -1.87 0.02
N GLU A 233 -8.18 -2.38 0.35
CA GLU A 233 -8.57 -3.76 0.04
C GLU A 233 -8.84 -3.96 -1.45
N ALA A 234 -9.30 -2.92 -2.15
CA ALA A 234 -9.52 -2.94 -3.60
C ALA A 234 -8.22 -2.79 -4.40
N LYS A 235 -7.11 -2.39 -3.78
CA LYS A 235 -5.82 -2.22 -4.44
C LYS A 235 -5.34 -3.55 -5.05
N GLY A 236 -4.83 -3.50 -6.29
CA GLY A 236 -4.41 -4.69 -7.04
C GLY A 236 -5.57 -5.52 -7.62
N LEU A 237 -6.83 -5.22 -7.25
CA LEU A 237 -8.01 -5.88 -7.80
C LEU A 237 -8.58 -5.07 -8.98
N GLU A 238 -9.36 -5.73 -9.82
CA GLU A 238 -10.04 -5.14 -10.98
C GLU A 238 -11.48 -5.64 -11.03
N PHE A 239 -12.38 -4.74 -11.41
CA PHE A 239 -13.82 -5.03 -11.49
C PHE A 239 -14.36 -4.50 -12.80
N ASP A 240 -15.39 -5.16 -13.34
CA ASP A 240 -16.10 -4.64 -14.51
C ASP A 240 -16.74 -3.29 -14.18
N HIS A 241 -17.40 -3.25 -13.02
CA HIS A 241 -18.12 -2.08 -12.56
C HIS A 241 -17.76 -1.75 -11.11
N VAL A 242 -17.54 -0.48 -10.82
CA VAL A 242 -17.25 -0.01 -9.47
C VAL A 242 -18.23 1.09 -9.08
N VAL A 243 -18.75 0.98 -7.86
CA VAL A 243 -19.51 2.06 -7.20
C VAL A 243 -18.64 2.63 -6.08
N VAL A 244 -18.16 3.86 -6.23
CA VAL A 244 -17.40 4.57 -5.19
C VAL A 244 -18.36 5.37 -4.33
N VAL A 245 -18.27 5.20 -3.01
CA VAL A 245 -19.16 5.83 -2.04
C VAL A 245 -18.43 6.93 -1.30
N GLU A 246 -19.03 8.11 -1.28
CA GLU A 246 -18.59 9.29 -0.51
C GLU A 246 -17.08 9.57 -0.63
N PRO A 247 -16.63 10.03 -1.80
CA PRO A 247 -15.21 10.33 -2.06
C PRO A 247 -14.58 11.26 -1.04
N ALA A 248 -15.33 12.22 -0.52
CA ALA A 248 -14.84 13.16 0.46
C ALA A 248 -14.46 12.48 1.78
N SER A 249 -15.24 11.50 2.22
CA SER A 249 -14.91 10.72 3.43
C SER A 249 -13.72 9.76 3.21
N ILE A 250 -13.54 9.22 2.01
CA ILE A 250 -12.33 8.45 1.67
C ILE A 250 -11.09 9.33 1.87
N VAL A 251 -11.12 10.56 1.37
CA VAL A 251 -9.99 11.50 1.51
C VAL A 251 -9.76 11.86 2.97
N ASP A 252 -10.82 12.22 3.72
CA ASP A 252 -10.72 12.62 5.12
C ASP A 252 -10.17 11.50 6.01
N GLU A 253 -10.67 10.27 5.85
CA GLU A 253 -10.23 9.10 6.62
C GLU A 253 -8.83 8.62 6.26
N GLY A 254 -8.42 8.81 5.00
CA GLY A 254 -7.11 8.45 4.48
C GLY A 254 -5.99 9.41 4.91
N GLY A 255 -6.33 10.61 5.39
CA GLY A 255 -5.36 11.64 5.77
C GLY A 255 -4.40 11.97 4.61
N ASP A 256 -3.10 11.91 4.86
CA ASP A 256 -2.08 12.22 3.85
C ASP A 256 -2.12 11.27 2.63
N ALA A 257 -2.64 10.07 2.78
CA ALA A 257 -2.83 9.12 1.69
C ALA A 257 -4.21 9.22 1.01
N GLY A 258 -5.13 10.01 1.55
CA GLY A 258 -6.55 10.01 1.17
C GLY A 258 -6.81 10.26 -0.32
N LEU A 259 -6.11 11.22 -0.93
CA LEU A 259 -6.23 11.46 -2.39
C LEU A 259 -5.70 10.28 -3.21
N ARG A 260 -4.65 9.59 -2.75
CA ARG A 260 -4.13 8.39 -3.40
C ARG A 260 -5.08 7.21 -3.26
N GLU A 261 -5.68 7.04 -2.08
CA GLU A 261 -6.71 6.03 -1.84
C GLU A 261 -7.91 6.25 -2.76
N LEU A 262 -8.34 7.51 -2.93
CA LEU A 262 -9.39 7.85 -3.87
C LEU A 262 -8.99 7.56 -5.33
N TYR A 263 -7.77 7.93 -5.73
CA TYR A 263 -7.25 7.61 -7.07
C TYR A 263 -7.23 6.10 -7.32
N VAL A 264 -6.79 5.30 -6.35
CA VAL A 264 -6.88 3.83 -6.41
C VAL A 264 -8.32 3.40 -6.65
N ALA A 265 -9.29 3.88 -5.88
CA ALA A 265 -10.70 3.51 -6.02
C ALA A 265 -11.26 3.81 -7.41
N LEU A 266 -10.99 5.02 -7.93
CA LEU A 266 -11.48 5.48 -9.24
C LEU A 266 -10.85 4.73 -10.43
N THR A 267 -9.69 4.11 -10.24
CA THR A 267 -8.95 3.39 -11.29
C THR A 267 -9.13 1.87 -11.23
N ARG A 268 -10.08 1.36 -10.44
CA ARG A 268 -10.38 -0.08 -10.36
C ARG A 268 -11.35 -0.59 -11.44
N PRO A 269 -12.26 0.25 -11.99
CA PRO A 269 -13.21 -0.25 -12.98
C PRO A 269 -12.59 -0.46 -14.36
N THR A 270 -13.03 -1.52 -15.04
CA THR A 270 -12.67 -1.82 -16.43
C THR A 270 -13.78 -1.48 -17.43
N LYS A 271 -15.00 -1.17 -16.95
CA LYS A 271 -16.15 -0.80 -17.80
C LYS A 271 -16.84 0.48 -17.36
N THR A 272 -17.41 0.53 -16.15
CA THR A 272 -18.16 1.71 -15.68
C THR A 272 -17.81 2.09 -14.25
N LEU A 273 -17.91 3.39 -13.97
CA LEU A 273 -17.75 3.98 -12.67
C LEU A 273 -19.03 4.73 -12.29
N THR A 274 -19.57 4.43 -11.10
CA THR A 274 -20.61 5.22 -10.45
C THR A 274 -20.04 5.82 -9.16
N VAL A 275 -20.33 7.08 -8.89
CA VAL A 275 -19.91 7.77 -7.68
C VAL A 275 -21.16 8.23 -6.92
N VAL A 276 -21.40 7.65 -5.75
CA VAL A 276 -22.50 8.00 -4.86
C VAL A 276 -21.97 8.93 -3.78
N HIS A 277 -22.58 10.12 -3.64
CA HIS A 277 -22.05 11.14 -2.72
C HIS A 277 -23.16 11.97 -2.09
N ALA A 278 -22.98 12.37 -0.83
CA ALA A 278 -23.79 13.35 -0.12
C ALA A 278 -23.09 14.71 -0.07
N ARG A 279 -21.78 14.70 0.11
CA ARG A 279 -20.95 15.90 0.16
C ARG A 279 -20.43 16.28 -1.23
N PRO A 280 -19.99 17.52 -1.44
CA PRO A 280 -19.27 17.91 -2.66
C PRO A 280 -18.06 16.99 -2.89
N LEU A 281 -17.74 16.75 -4.15
CA LEU A 281 -16.53 16.01 -4.50
C LEU A 281 -15.28 16.75 -3.97
N PRO A 282 -14.18 16.01 -3.67
CA PRO A 282 -12.91 16.63 -3.30
C PRO A 282 -12.41 17.63 -4.36
N ALA A 283 -11.75 18.70 -3.91
CA ALA A 283 -11.34 19.83 -4.75
C ALA A 283 -10.70 19.47 -6.10
N PRO A 284 -9.85 18.44 -6.23
CA PRO A 284 -9.32 18.04 -7.54
C PRO A 284 -10.37 17.53 -8.53
N LEU A 285 -11.54 17.04 -8.05
CA LEU A 285 -12.62 16.47 -8.88
C LEU A 285 -13.83 17.42 -9.05
N ALA A 286 -13.84 18.59 -8.34
CA ALA A 286 -14.95 19.53 -8.29
C ALA A 286 -15.02 20.46 -9.51
#